data_6479e957f84d59eddf62aa7592704c5b
#
_entry.id   6479e957f84d59eddf62aa7592704c5b
#
_cell.length_a   1.000
_cell.length_b   1.000
_cell.length_c   1.000
_cell.angle_alpha   90.00
_cell.angle_beta   90.00
_cell.angle_gamma   90.00
#
_symmetry.space_group_name_H-M   'P 1'
#
loop_
_entity.id
_entity.type
_entity.pdbx_description
1 polymer ?
#
loop_
_entity_poly.entity_id
_entity_poly.type
_entity_poly.pdbx_seq_one_letter_code
_entity_poly.pdbx_strand_id
1 'polypeptide(L)'
;MRTSLRVHEPRPREMPMHITHVEVEVLRVAVEHAYVAAGRQVDANWHVLARVTTADGVQGIGYIVYPRGDLMPAIAQATRELGTHLIGLHVLSVEAAWERLARRGDWVGPGGMLHCAMAPLDIALWDAAGKVLGQPLYRLLGGYRDRLPAYASDGLWYSLSLDELAASASRYVAQGLHTMKLRLGKSASPQEQVARVQAVQQASGVGVRTMVDATESWDLPQALRTGRMLQEAGITWLEDPVHHQDLAGLAQLATTLEVPVAGGEHLYQLEQFKALCESRAVDIAILDLARVGGITPWRKIAALAQAYRVPVCGHVVPEVHVHLLAAVPNGYMVEYMPRSSAILQAMPALQDGNLVAPQTPGLGLALDESAVQRFRVA
;
A
#
# COMPACT_ATOMS: atom_id res chain seq x y z
N MET A 1 62.62 0.09 21.33
CA MET A 1 61.47 0.99 21.56
C MET A 1 61.02 1.58 20.21
N ARG A 2 59.88 1.11 19.66
CA ARG A 2 59.28 1.72 18.47
C ARG A 2 58.07 2.50 18.94
N THR A 3 58.16 3.81 18.94
CA THR A 3 57.03 4.72 19.24
C THR A 3 56.12 4.80 18.02
N SER A 4 54.95 4.19 18.08
CA SER A 4 53.93 4.36 17.02
C SER A 4 53.19 5.67 17.26
N LEU A 5 53.41 6.65 16.41
CA LEU A 5 52.57 7.84 16.29
C LEU A 5 51.19 7.42 15.77
N ARG A 6 50.17 7.46 16.62
CA ARG A 6 48.79 7.41 16.16
C ARG A 6 48.46 8.74 15.51
N VAL A 7 48.33 8.74 14.20
CA VAL A 7 47.72 9.85 13.47
C VAL A 7 46.27 9.92 13.91
N HIS A 8 45.89 11.03 14.53
CA HIS A 8 44.49 11.35 14.84
C HIS A 8 43.83 11.70 13.53
N GLU A 9 43.15 10.72 12.90
CA GLU A 9 42.25 11.05 11.78
C GLU A 9 41.14 11.98 12.33
N PRO A 10 40.88 13.13 11.70
CA PRO A 10 39.78 13.99 12.09
C PRO A 10 38.51 13.17 11.97
N ARG A 11 37.71 13.09 13.03
CA ARG A 11 36.35 12.51 12.97
C ARG A 11 35.66 13.19 11.80
N PRO A 12 35.00 12.43 10.88
CA PRO A 12 34.21 13.03 9.84
C PRO A 12 33.25 14.00 10.53
N ARG A 13 33.18 15.25 10.04
CA ARG A 13 32.16 16.22 10.47
C ARG A 13 30.83 15.50 10.37
N GLU A 14 30.17 15.28 11.51
CA GLU A 14 28.78 14.79 11.53
C GLU A 14 28.01 15.74 10.61
N MET A 15 27.62 15.25 9.44
CA MET A 15 26.77 16.02 8.57
C MET A 15 25.45 16.25 9.30
N PRO A 16 24.92 17.47 9.30
CA PRO A 16 23.73 17.80 10.09
C PRO A 16 22.49 17.15 9.50
N MET A 17 22.30 15.85 9.77
CA MET A 17 21.18 15.03 9.34
C MET A 17 19.97 15.15 10.28
N HIS A 18 19.85 16.27 11.00
CA HIS A 18 18.70 16.52 11.87
C HIS A 18 17.56 17.14 11.08
N ILE A 19 16.34 16.72 11.38
CA ILE A 19 15.12 17.25 10.80
C ILE A 19 14.92 18.68 11.30
N THR A 20 14.75 19.62 10.37
CA THR A 20 14.56 21.06 10.67
C THR A 20 13.17 21.54 10.29
N HIS A 21 12.51 20.88 9.34
CA HIS A 21 11.22 21.34 8.84
C HIS A 21 10.32 20.15 8.44
N VAL A 22 9.02 20.29 8.71
CA VAL A 22 7.97 19.38 8.26
C VAL A 22 6.83 20.20 7.68
N GLU A 23 6.45 19.89 6.45
CA GLU A 23 5.32 20.53 5.74
C GLU A 23 4.27 19.46 5.41
N VAL A 24 2.98 19.84 5.52
CA VAL A 24 1.86 18.92 5.23
C VAL A 24 0.79 19.64 4.42
N GLU A 25 0.43 19.02 3.31
CA GLU A 25 -0.55 19.54 2.36
C GLU A 25 -1.68 18.53 2.12
N VAL A 26 -2.87 19.03 1.79
CA VAL A 26 -3.98 18.22 1.31
C VAL A 26 -4.16 18.48 -0.17
N LEU A 27 -4.22 17.41 -0.96
CA LEU A 27 -4.45 17.51 -2.40
C LEU A 27 -5.74 16.79 -2.76
N ARG A 28 -6.52 17.37 -3.69
CA ARG A 28 -7.70 16.76 -4.29
C ARG A 28 -7.48 16.61 -5.79
N VAL A 29 -7.26 15.38 -6.22
CA VAL A 29 -7.03 15.01 -7.63
C VAL A 29 -8.30 14.41 -8.20
N ALA A 30 -8.98 15.12 -9.10
CA ALA A 30 -10.17 14.59 -9.75
C ALA A 30 -9.85 13.30 -10.53
N VAL A 31 -10.74 12.30 -10.46
CA VAL A 31 -10.61 11.11 -11.31
C VAL A 31 -11.21 11.39 -12.68
N GLU A 32 -10.68 10.75 -13.72
CA GLU A 32 -11.16 10.93 -15.10
C GLU A 32 -12.63 10.49 -15.26
N HIS A 33 -12.96 9.35 -14.63
CA HIS A 33 -14.32 8.82 -14.61
C HIS A 33 -14.72 8.49 -13.17
N ALA A 34 -15.83 9.08 -12.71
CA ALA A 34 -16.37 8.77 -11.40
C ALA A 34 -16.81 7.31 -11.33
N TYR A 35 -16.57 6.66 -10.21
CA TYR A 35 -16.93 5.26 -9.97
C TYR A 35 -17.57 5.10 -8.58
N VAL A 36 -18.09 3.92 -8.29
CA VAL A 36 -18.66 3.61 -6.97
C VAL A 36 -17.76 2.63 -6.24
N ALA A 37 -17.29 3.02 -5.05
CA ALA A 37 -16.54 2.17 -4.14
C ALA A 37 -17.19 2.20 -2.76
N ALA A 38 -17.34 1.02 -2.13
CA ALA A 38 -17.99 0.87 -0.82
C ALA A 38 -19.36 1.61 -0.72
N GLY A 39 -20.18 1.51 -1.78
CA GLY A 39 -21.50 2.11 -1.85
C GLY A 39 -21.54 3.64 -1.99
N ARG A 40 -20.43 4.30 -2.26
CA ARG A 40 -20.34 5.76 -2.40
C ARG A 40 -19.66 6.15 -3.71
N GLN A 41 -20.12 7.25 -4.31
CA GLN A 41 -19.50 7.81 -5.49
C GLN A 41 -18.11 8.39 -5.15
N VAL A 42 -17.13 8.09 -6.00
CA VAL A 42 -15.77 8.59 -5.96
C VAL A 42 -15.54 9.48 -7.17
N ASP A 43 -15.26 10.75 -6.94
CA ASP A 43 -14.98 11.77 -7.96
C ASP A 43 -13.56 12.33 -7.87
N ALA A 44 -12.83 12.00 -6.82
CA ALA A 44 -11.45 12.42 -6.63
C ALA A 44 -10.67 11.47 -5.72
N ASN A 45 -9.37 11.41 -5.93
CA ASN A 45 -8.39 10.86 -4.99
C ASN A 45 -7.87 12.00 -4.11
N TRP A 46 -7.88 11.80 -2.80
CA TRP A 46 -7.43 12.76 -1.82
C TRP A 46 -6.11 12.31 -1.21
N HIS A 47 -5.14 13.21 -1.14
CA HIS A 47 -3.83 12.92 -0.57
C HIS A 47 -3.58 13.78 0.66
N VAL A 48 -2.93 13.20 1.66
CA VAL A 48 -2.17 13.95 2.68
C VAL A 48 -0.71 13.73 2.36
N LEU A 49 -0.05 14.78 1.88
CA LEU A 49 1.36 14.81 1.50
C LEU A 49 2.17 15.43 2.62
N ALA A 50 3.23 14.75 3.07
CA ALA A 50 4.22 15.29 4.00
C ALA A 50 5.59 15.43 3.32
N ARG A 51 6.29 16.52 3.63
CA ARG A 51 7.70 16.75 3.31
C ARG A 51 8.49 16.89 4.60
N VAL A 52 9.58 16.15 4.72
CA VAL A 52 10.51 16.23 5.84
C VAL A 52 11.84 16.73 5.30
N THR A 53 12.34 17.85 5.85
CA THR A 53 13.59 18.47 5.39
C THR A 53 14.63 18.43 6.51
N THR A 54 15.85 18.04 6.17
CA THR A 54 17.01 17.99 7.05
C THR A 54 17.78 19.29 7.02
N ALA A 55 18.70 19.52 7.96
CA ALA A 55 19.51 20.75 8.04
C ALA A 55 20.46 20.93 6.85
N ASP A 56 20.87 19.87 6.19
CA ASP A 56 21.66 19.87 4.95
C ASP A 56 20.78 20.00 3.67
N GLY A 57 19.48 20.20 3.84
CA GLY A 57 18.55 20.48 2.74
C GLY A 57 18.02 19.23 2.01
N VAL A 58 18.33 18.01 2.49
CA VAL A 58 17.72 16.80 1.94
C VAL A 58 16.24 16.78 2.30
N GLN A 59 15.38 16.60 1.29
CA GLN A 59 13.94 16.50 1.46
C GLN A 59 13.45 15.11 1.12
N GLY A 60 12.74 14.49 2.09
CA GLY A 60 11.96 13.27 1.89
C GLY A 60 10.48 13.60 1.70
N ILE A 61 9.81 12.82 0.87
CA ILE A 61 8.38 12.90 0.62
C ILE A 61 7.68 11.63 1.07
N GLY A 62 6.46 11.79 1.58
CA GLY A 62 5.60 10.66 1.93
C GLY A 62 4.14 11.08 1.89
N TYR A 63 3.26 10.18 1.51
CA TYR A 63 1.84 10.50 1.42
C TYR A 63 0.97 9.26 1.62
N ILE A 64 -0.29 9.52 1.92
CA ILE A 64 -1.39 8.56 1.84
C ILE A 64 -2.39 9.04 0.81
N VAL A 65 -3.16 8.12 0.23
CA VAL A 65 -4.21 8.41 -0.74
C VAL A 65 -5.48 7.66 -0.39
N TYR A 66 -6.61 8.37 -0.40
CA TYR A 66 -7.93 7.80 -0.21
C TYR A 66 -8.91 8.27 -1.30
N PRO A 67 -9.89 7.43 -1.67
CA PRO A 67 -10.88 7.79 -2.68
C PRO A 67 -11.99 8.71 -2.15
N ARG A 68 -11.85 9.25 -0.93
CA ARG A 68 -12.83 10.15 -0.29
C ARG A 68 -12.14 11.21 0.53
N GLY A 69 -12.72 12.45 0.50
CA GLY A 69 -12.19 13.60 1.24
C GLY A 69 -12.63 13.68 2.70
N ASP A 70 -13.59 12.83 3.13
CA ASP A 70 -14.07 12.83 4.50
C ASP A 70 -12.90 12.62 5.47
N LEU A 71 -12.78 13.46 6.46
CA LEU A 71 -11.71 13.44 7.48
C LEU A 71 -10.29 13.70 6.97
N MET A 72 -10.02 13.87 5.67
CA MET A 72 -8.67 14.15 5.18
C MET A 72 -8.08 15.45 5.76
N PRO A 73 -8.83 16.56 5.92
CA PRO A 73 -8.31 17.73 6.63
C PRO A 73 -7.97 17.46 8.10
N ALA A 74 -8.75 16.60 8.78
CA ALA A 74 -8.48 16.23 10.17
C ALA A 74 -7.22 15.35 10.29
N ILE A 75 -7.05 14.39 9.37
CA ILE A 75 -5.82 13.58 9.28
C ILE A 75 -4.62 14.49 9.00
N ALA A 76 -4.73 15.43 8.06
CA ALA A 76 -3.64 16.36 7.76
C ALA A 76 -3.28 17.24 8.96
N GLN A 77 -4.27 17.72 9.73
CA GLN A 77 -4.02 18.47 10.95
C GLN A 77 -3.29 17.61 11.99
N ALA A 78 -3.73 16.36 12.21
CA ALA A 78 -3.03 15.43 13.09
C ALA A 78 -1.60 15.15 12.59
N THR A 79 -1.39 15.00 11.28
CA THR A 79 -0.05 14.86 10.68
C THR A 79 0.84 16.08 10.98
N ARG A 80 0.31 17.31 10.87
CA ARG A 80 1.06 18.54 11.21
C ARG A 80 1.47 18.57 12.67
N GLU A 81 0.55 18.29 13.58
CA GLU A 81 0.82 18.24 15.03
C GLU A 81 1.90 17.21 15.36
N LEU A 82 1.74 16.00 14.85
CA LEU A 82 2.73 14.91 15.03
C LEU A 82 4.08 15.28 14.41
N GLY A 83 4.10 15.93 13.24
CA GLY A 83 5.31 16.34 12.54
C GLY A 83 6.19 17.28 13.37
N THR A 84 5.61 18.12 14.25
CA THR A 84 6.37 19.00 15.16
C THR A 84 7.32 18.22 16.07
N HIS A 85 6.95 16.98 16.43
CA HIS A 85 7.74 16.12 17.31
C HIS A 85 8.91 15.44 16.60
N LEU A 86 9.03 15.56 15.28
CA LEU A 86 10.17 15.05 14.51
C LEU A 86 11.34 16.05 14.50
N ILE A 87 11.07 17.34 14.72
CA ILE A 87 12.08 18.39 14.67
C ILE A 87 13.21 18.10 15.67
N GLY A 88 14.45 18.21 15.19
CA GLY A 88 15.66 17.91 15.96
C GLY A 88 16.03 16.43 16.03
N LEU A 89 15.20 15.51 15.55
CA LEU A 89 15.58 14.10 15.45
C LEU A 89 16.56 13.89 14.29
N HIS A 90 17.46 12.93 14.46
CA HIS A 90 18.31 12.46 13.38
C HIS A 90 17.47 11.64 12.38
N VAL A 91 17.59 11.93 11.08
CA VAL A 91 16.74 11.35 10.02
C VAL A 91 16.82 9.82 9.93
N LEU A 92 17.95 9.23 10.32
CA LEU A 92 18.13 7.77 10.34
C LEU A 92 17.52 7.10 11.59
N SER A 93 17.02 7.86 12.56
CA SER A 93 16.40 7.31 13.78
C SER A 93 14.92 7.01 13.56
N VAL A 94 14.58 6.32 12.46
CA VAL A 94 13.20 6.08 12.02
C VAL A 94 12.35 5.30 13.03
N GLU A 95 12.92 4.28 13.68
CA GLU A 95 12.22 3.54 14.74
C GLU A 95 11.90 4.44 15.94
N ALA A 96 12.86 5.24 16.40
CA ALA A 96 12.66 6.16 17.53
C ALA A 96 11.65 7.27 17.17
N ALA A 97 11.65 7.71 15.91
CA ALA A 97 10.67 8.67 15.40
C ALA A 97 9.26 8.06 15.43
N TRP A 98 9.07 6.87 14.88
CA TRP A 98 7.78 6.18 14.88
C TRP A 98 7.23 5.97 16.30
N GLU A 99 8.06 5.43 17.21
CA GLU A 99 7.70 5.24 18.62
C GLU A 99 7.32 6.56 19.32
N ARG A 100 8.04 7.65 19.01
CA ARG A 100 7.71 8.99 19.54
C ARG A 100 6.34 9.44 19.08
N LEU A 101 6.02 9.28 17.80
CA LEU A 101 4.71 9.65 17.25
C LEU A 101 3.59 8.80 17.86
N ALA A 102 3.78 7.48 17.96
CA ALA A 102 2.81 6.55 18.54
C ALA A 102 2.47 6.92 19.99
N ARG A 103 3.50 7.22 20.82
CA ARG A 103 3.28 7.66 22.21
C ARG A 103 2.55 8.99 22.35
N ARG A 104 2.64 9.89 21.36
CA ARG A 104 1.89 11.15 21.37
C ARG A 104 0.41 10.95 21.10
N GLY A 105 0.06 9.88 20.40
CA GLY A 105 -1.32 9.53 20.11
C GLY A 105 -1.94 8.48 21.04
N ASP A 106 -1.24 8.02 22.08
CA ASP A 106 -1.69 6.90 22.93
C ASP A 106 -3.05 7.16 23.63
N TRP A 107 -3.34 8.42 24.00
CA TRP A 107 -4.61 8.81 24.58
C TRP A 107 -5.80 8.71 23.64
N VAL A 108 -5.59 8.85 22.32
CA VAL A 108 -6.67 8.72 21.32
C VAL A 108 -6.78 7.29 20.78
N GLY A 109 -5.90 6.42 21.24
CA GLY A 109 -5.87 5.00 20.89
C GLY A 109 -5.02 4.69 19.66
N PRO A 110 -4.46 3.49 19.60
CA PRO A 110 -3.67 3.02 18.46
C PRO A 110 -4.57 2.68 17.26
N GLY A 111 -4.03 2.86 16.06
CA GLY A 111 -4.74 2.57 14.81
C GLY A 111 -5.60 3.72 14.31
N GLY A 112 -6.49 3.45 13.37
CA GLY A 112 -7.41 4.42 12.79
C GLY A 112 -6.73 5.69 12.28
N MET A 113 -7.31 6.84 12.61
CA MET A 113 -6.80 8.15 12.18
C MET A 113 -5.36 8.43 12.64
N LEU A 114 -4.95 7.93 13.81
CA LEU A 114 -3.58 8.13 14.30
C LEU A 114 -2.57 7.50 13.35
N HIS A 115 -2.75 6.23 12.98
CA HIS A 115 -1.84 5.55 12.06
C HIS A 115 -1.86 6.19 10.67
N CYS A 116 -3.05 6.56 10.16
CA CYS A 116 -3.15 7.29 8.90
C CYS A 116 -2.42 8.65 8.92
N ALA A 117 -2.38 9.32 10.07
CA ALA A 117 -1.65 10.58 10.23
C ALA A 117 -0.13 10.39 10.39
N MET A 118 0.30 9.25 10.95
CA MET A 118 1.72 8.90 11.10
C MET A 118 2.34 8.44 9.78
N ALA A 119 1.58 7.74 8.94
CA ALA A 119 2.10 7.11 7.73
C ALA A 119 2.81 8.06 6.76
N PRO A 120 2.28 9.25 6.41
CA PRO A 120 2.99 10.19 5.54
C PRO A 120 4.35 10.62 6.08
N LEU A 121 4.43 10.80 7.40
CA LEU A 121 5.66 11.20 8.09
C LEU A 121 6.71 10.08 8.07
N ASP A 122 6.31 8.87 8.37
CA ASP A 122 7.17 7.69 8.36
C ASP A 122 7.71 7.38 6.96
N ILE A 123 6.85 7.47 5.94
CA ILE A 123 7.25 7.30 4.54
C ILE A 123 8.27 8.37 4.14
N ALA A 124 8.02 9.65 4.50
CA ALA A 124 8.93 10.75 4.21
C ALA A 124 10.30 10.60 4.91
N LEU A 125 10.30 10.08 6.15
CA LEU A 125 11.54 9.77 6.87
C LEU A 125 12.37 8.71 6.17
N TRP A 126 11.74 7.62 5.73
CA TRP A 126 12.42 6.56 5.00
C TRP A 126 12.93 7.02 3.63
N ASP A 127 12.19 7.88 2.93
CA ASP A 127 12.65 8.50 1.69
C ASP A 127 13.86 9.40 1.93
N ALA A 128 13.81 10.28 2.94
CA ALA A 128 14.94 11.12 3.32
C ALA A 128 16.16 10.28 3.74
N ALA A 129 15.96 9.23 4.54
CA ALA A 129 17.03 8.33 4.96
C ALA A 129 17.73 7.66 3.76
N GLY A 130 16.94 7.17 2.79
CA GLY A 130 17.49 6.60 1.55
C GLY A 130 18.28 7.63 0.74
N LYS A 131 17.78 8.86 0.63
CA LYS A 131 18.46 9.98 -0.07
C LYS A 131 19.77 10.35 0.60
N VAL A 132 19.77 10.49 1.93
CA VAL A 132 20.99 10.80 2.72
C VAL A 132 22.06 9.70 2.56
N LEU A 133 21.64 8.44 2.55
CA LEU A 133 22.52 7.29 2.39
C LEU A 133 22.89 6.99 0.93
N GLY A 134 22.31 7.70 -0.03
CA GLY A 134 22.53 7.46 -1.47
C GLY A 134 22.03 6.08 -1.92
N GLN A 135 21.03 5.51 -1.26
CA GLN A 135 20.53 4.16 -1.56
C GLN A 135 19.06 4.17 -1.92
N PRO A 136 18.64 3.38 -2.93
CA PRO A 136 17.24 3.09 -3.17
C PRO A 136 16.61 2.42 -1.94
N LEU A 137 15.37 2.78 -1.63
CA LEU A 137 14.69 2.31 -0.42
C LEU A 137 14.66 0.77 -0.32
N TYR A 138 14.34 0.07 -1.41
CA TYR A 138 14.29 -1.41 -1.35
C TYR A 138 15.62 -2.05 -0.94
N ARG A 139 16.77 -1.46 -1.36
CA ARG A 139 18.10 -1.93 -0.96
C ARG A 139 18.39 -1.65 0.51
N LEU A 140 18.01 -0.46 0.98
CA LEU A 140 18.13 -0.09 2.38
C LEU A 140 17.33 -1.01 3.30
N LEU A 141 16.20 -1.53 2.80
CA LEU A 141 15.31 -2.44 3.52
C LEU A 141 15.69 -3.93 3.43
N GLY A 142 16.72 -4.30 2.66
CA GLY A 142 17.20 -5.67 2.57
C GLY A 142 17.47 -6.19 1.15
N GLY A 143 16.82 -5.62 0.12
CA GLY A 143 17.16 -5.83 -1.29
C GLY A 143 17.06 -7.26 -1.79
N TYR A 144 15.95 -7.95 -1.57
CA TYR A 144 15.78 -9.35 -1.98
C TYR A 144 15.65 -9.51 -3.51
N ARG A 145 14.93 -8.58 -4.18
CA ARG A 145 14.76 -8.54 -5.65
C ARG A 145 14.59 -7.10 -6.12
N ASP A 146 14.56 -6.86 -7.43
CA ASP A 146 14.40 -5.51 -8.00
C ASP A 146 13.08 -5.29 -8.75
N ARG A 147 12.25 -6.33 -8.88
CA ARG A 147 10.94 -6.30 -9.56
C ARG A 147 9.99 -7.31 -8.99
N LEU A 148 8.72 -7.07 -9.16
CA LEU A 148 7.63 -7.95 -8.71
C LEU A 148 6.52 -8.01 -9.75
N PRO A 149 5.85 -9.18 -9.90
CA PRO A 149 4.62 -9.25 -10.66
C PRO A 149 3.62 -8.22 -10.16
N ALA A 150 2.97 -7.53 -11.10
CA ALA A 150 1.91 -6.58 -10.81
C ALA A 150 0.56 -7.14 -11.25
N TYR A 151 -0.51 -6.74 -10.55
CA TYR A 151 -1.86 -7.02 -10.98
C TYR A 151 -2.69 -5.74 -11.09
N ALA A 152 -3.47 -5.64 -12.16
CA ALA A 152 -4.40 -4.53 -12.36
C ALA A 152 -5.55 -4.62 -11.37
N SER A 153 -5.91 -3.52 -10.73
CA SER A 153 -6.99 -3.48 -9.74
C SER A 153 -7.91 -2.26 -9.89
N ASP A 154 -7.49 -1.24 -10.63
CA ASP A 154 -8.33 -0.07 -10.90
C ASP A 154 -9.23 -0.29 -12.13
N GLY A 155 -10.37 0.42 -12.23
CA GLY A 155 -11.26 0.33 -13.38
C GLY A 155 -11.94 -1.05 -13.60
N LEU A 156 -11.95 -1.92 -12.59
CA LEU A 156 -12.64 -3.21 -12.57
C LEU A 156 -13.68 -3.25 -11.43
N TRP A 157 -14.51 -2.20 -11.38
CA TRP A 157 -15.46 -1.93 -10.31
C TRP A 157 -16.77 -2.68 -10.48
N TYR A 158 -17.41 -3.05 -9.38
CA TYR A 158 -18.72 -3.74 -9.39
C TYR A 158 -19.86 -2.91 -10.02
N SER A 159 -19.71 -1.60 -10.13
CA SER A 159 -20.70 -0.70 -10.75
C SER A 159 -20.67 -0.70 -12.28
N LEU A 160 -19.63 -1.26 -12.90
CA LEU A 160 -19.48 -1.31 -14.35
C LEU A 160 -20.36 -2.41 -14.96
N SER A 161 -20.85 -2.20 -16.18
CA SER A 161 -21.47 -3.23 -17.01
C SER A 161 -20.45 -4.31 -17.42
N LEU A 162 -20.91 -5.44 -17.95
CA LEU A 162 -20.04 -6.51 -18.44
C LEU A 162 -19.15 -6.01 -19.60
N ASP A 163 -19.70 -5.16 -20.50
CA ASP A 163 -18.95 -4.61 -21.62
C ASP A 163 -17.85 -3.64 -21.16
N GLU A 164 -18.13 -2.80 -20.17
CA GLU A 164 -17.13 -1.89 -19.58
C GLU A 164 -16.02 -2.65 -18.86
N LEU A 165 -16.38 -3.74 -18.16
CA LEU A 165 -15.38 -4.65 -17.54
C LEU A 165 -14.50 -5.31 -18.61
N ALA A 166 -15.10 -5.82 -19.67
CA ALA A 166 -14.41 -6.43 -20.80
C ALA A 166 -13.44 -5.44 -21.47
N ALA A 167 -13.90 -4.22 -21.71
CA ALA A 167 -13.06 -3.15 -22.27
C ALA A 167 -11.90 -2.78 -21.36
N SER A 168 -12.13 -2.71 -20.03
CA SER A 168 -11.09 -2.44 -19.04
C SER A 168 -10.04 -3.56 -19.01
N ALA A 169 -10.48 -4.81 -19.01
CA ALA A 169 -9.61 -5.97 -19.04
C ALA A 169 -8.70 -5.98 -20.29
N SER A 170 -9.29 -5.72 -21.48
CA SER A 170 -8.52 -5.64 -22.73
C SER A 170 -7.47 -4.52 -22.72
N ARG A 171 -7.78 -3.36 -22.11
CA ARG A 171 -6.78 -2.28 -21.93
C ARG A 171 -5.60 -2.71 -21.08
N TYR A 172 -5.85 -3.46 -19.99
CA TYR A 172 -4.76 -3.94 -19.12
C TYR A 172 -3.88 -4.98 -19.81
N VAL A 173 -4.46 -5.88 -20.60
CA VAL A 173 -3.69 -6.81 -21.44
C VAL A 173 -2.78 -6.05 -22.41
N ALA A 174 -3.30 -5.00 -23.06
CA ALA A 174 -2.52 -4.15 -23.96
C ALA A 174 -1.37 -3.41 -23.26
N GLN A 175 -1.49 -3.18 -21.94
CA GLN A 175 -0.42 -2.63 -21.09
C GLN A 175 0.55 -3.69 -20.56
N GLY A 176 0.38 -4.97 -20.93
CA GLY A 176 1.21 -6.09 -20.48
C GLY A 176 0.84 -6.64 -19.10
N LEU A 177 -0.29 -6.27 -18.52
CA LEU A 177 -0.79 -6.83 -17.27
C LEU A 177 -1.63 -8.07 -17.52
N HIS A 178 -1.17 -9.22 -17.04
CA HIS A 178 -1.80 -10.53 -17.23
C HIS A 178 -2.39 -11.09 -15.93
N THR A 179 -2.55 -10.26 -14.92
CA THR A 179 -3.23 -10.58 -13.66
C THR A 179 -4.12 -9.41 -13.31
N MET A 180 -5.38 -9.68 -12.98
CA MET A 180 -6.38 -8.66 -12.73
C MET A 180 -7.23 -9.01 -11.52
N LYS A 181 -7.55 -8.03 -10.69
CA LYS A 181 -8.48 -8.14 -9.56
C LYS A 181 -9.72 -7.32 -9.86
N LEU A 182 -10.87 -7.97 -9.92
CA LEU A 182 -12.15 -7.29 -10.04
C LEU A 182 -12.91 -7.28 -8.72
N ARG A 183 -13.64 -6.20 -8.48
CA ARG A 183 -14.47 -6.05 -7.28
C ARG A 183 -15.89 -6.53 -7.53
N LEU A 184 -16.40 -7.31 -6.58
CA LEU A 184 -17.76 -7.83 -6.59
C LEU A 184 -18.65 -7.06 -5.61
N GLY A 185 -19.92 -6.86 -6.00
CA GLY A 185 -20.88 -6.10 -5.20
C GLY A 185 -21.74 -6.99 -4.30
N LYS A 186 -22.27 -6.39 -3.24
CA LYS A 186 -23.12 -7.07 -2.26
C LYS A 186 -24.47 -7.55 -2.83
N SER A 187 -25.05 -6.78 -3.76
CA SER A 187 -26.44 -6.97 -4.23
C SER A 187 -26.57 -7.93 -5.40
N ALA A 188 -25.47 -8.41 -6.00
CA ALA A 188 -25.52 -9.34 -7.11
C ALA A 188 -25.66 -10.79 -6.62
N SER A 189 -26.41 -11.60 -7.37
CA SER A 189 -26.51 -13.05 -7.15
C SER A 189 -25.15 -13.73 -7.40
N PRO A 190 -24.89 -14.93 -6.85
CA PRO A 190 -23.68 -15.69 -7.16
C PRO A 190 -23.46 -15.90 -8.66
N GLN A 191 -24.54 -16.11 -9.44
CA GLN A 191 -24.49 -16.29 -10.88
C GLN A 191 -24.05 -15.02 -11.62
N GLU A 192 -24.56 -13.85 -11.20
CA GLU A 192 -24.12 -12.56 -11.73
C GLU A 192 -22.65 -12.28 -11.40
N GLN A 193 -22.18 -12.66 -10.22
CA GLN A 193 -20.76 -12.53 -9.84
C GLN A 193 -19.86 -13.39 -10.75
N VAL A 194 -20.27 -14.63 -11.01
CA VAL A 194 -19.55 -15.52 -11.95
C VAL A 194 -19.56 -14.95 -13.37
N ALA A 195 -20.71 -14.44 -13.85
CA ALA A 195 -20.79 -13.83 -15.18
C ALA A 195 -19.83 -12.65 -15.36
N ARG A 196 -19.61 -11.84 -14.30
CA ARG A 196 -18.64 -10.73 -14.31
C ARG A 196 -17.19 -11.24 -14.45
N VAL A 197 -16.84 -12.29 -13.71
CA VAL A 197 -15.52 -12.96 -13.83
C VAL A 197 -15.32 -13.50 -15.25
N GLN A 198 -16.32 -14.20 -15.79
CA GLN A 198 -16.27 -14.77 -17.14
C GLN A 198 -16.11 -13.70 -18.21
N ALA A 199 -16.80 -12.55 -18.08
CA ALA A 199 -16.66 -11.44 -19.03
C ALA A 199 -15.22 -10.90 -19.06
N VAL A 200 -14.58 -10.76 -17.89
CA VAL A 200 -13.16 -10.35 -17.79
C VAL A 200 -12.26 -11.41 -18.42
N GLN A 201 -12.44 -12.69 -18.08
CA GLN A 201 -11.63 -13.80 -18.61
C GLN A 201 -11.74 -13.93 -20.15
N GLN A 202 -12.95 -13.83 -20.69
CA GLN A 202 -13.17 -13.90 -22.14
C GLN A 202 -12.51 -12.74 -22.89
N ALA A 203 -12.61 -11.52 -22.35
CA ALA A 203 -12.00 -10.34 -22.95
C ALA A 203 -10.48 -10.30 -22.83
N SER A 204 -9.93 -10.91 -21.79
CA SER A 204 -8.48 -10.94 -21.53
C SER A 204 -7.75 -12.02 -22.31
N GLY A 205 -8.44 -13.09 -22.70
CA GLY A 205 -7.85 -14.22 -23.41
C GLY A 205 -7.11 -15.22 -22.52
N VAL A 206 -6.49 -16.21 -23.17
CA VAL A 206 -5.81 -17.33 -22.50
C VAL A 206 -4.56 -16.84 -21.75
N GLY A 207 -4.34 -17.36 -20.53
CA GLY A 207 -3.15 -17.06 -19.72
C GLY A 207 -3.31 -15.87 -18.75
N VAL A 208 -4.43 -15.14 -18.80
CA VAL A 208 -4.72 -14.11 -17.81
C VAL A 208 -5.31 -14.72 -16.55
N ARG A 209 -4.76 -14.31 -15.39
CA ARG A 209 -5.25 -14.72 -14.06
C ARG A 209 -6.24 -13.68 -13.55
N THR A 210 -7.37 -14.15 -13.04
CA THR A 210 -8.42 -13.31 -12.47
C THR A 210 -8.53 -13.54 -10.98
N MET A 211 -8.44 -12.49 -10.21
CA MET A 211 -8.65 -12.44 -8.78
C MET A 211 -9.93 -11.67 -8.47
N VAL A 212 -10.51 -11.92 -7.32
CA VAL A 212 -11.79 -11.32 -6.92
C VAL A 212 -11.66 -10.72 -5.53
N ASP A 213 -12.18 -9.52 -5.37
CA ASP A 213 -12.32 -8.82 -4.10
C ASP A 213 -13.81 -8.62 -3.79
N ALA A 214 -14.28 -9.24 -2.73
CA ALA A 214 -15.67 -9.13 -2.27
C ALA A 214 -15.91 -7.93 -1.34
N THR A 215 -14.86 -7.22 -0.95
CA THR A 215 -14.94 -5.99 -0.14
C THR A 215 -15.83 -6.14 1.11
N GLU A 216 -15.67 -7.24 1.84
CA GLU A 216 -16.44 -7.59 3.06
C GLU A 216 -17.96 -7.62 2.85
N SER A 217 -18.41 -7.95 1.63
CA SER A 217 -19.83 -7.80 1.27
C SER A 217 -20.72 -8.96 1.70
N TRP A 218 -20.16 -10.12 2.06
CA TRP A 218 -20.94 -11.33 2.28
C TRP A 218 -20.94 -11.78 3.75
N ASP A 219 -21.99 -12.51 4.13
CA ASP A 219 -21.96 -13.39 5.30
C ASP A 219 -21.25 -14.70 4.94
N LEU A 220 -20.86 -15.48 5.96
CA LEU A 220 -20.12 -16.72 5.76
C LEU A 220 -20.89 -17.76 4.89
N PRO A 221 -22.21 -18.00 5.06
CA PRO A 221 -22.95 -18.89 4.16
C PRO A 221 -22.95 -18.42 2.70
N GLN A 222 -23.08 -17.13 2.45
CA GLN A 222 -22.99 -16.57 1.10
C GLN A 222 -21.57 -16.69 0.54
N ALA A 223 -20.56 -16.36 1.33
CA ALA A 223 -19.15 -16.46 0.95
C ALA A 223 -18.77 -17.90 0.55
N LEU A 224 -19.21 -18.91 1.29
CA LEU A 224 -18.98 -20.33 0.96
C LEU A 224 -19.66 -20.73 -0.36
N ARG A 225 -20.94 -20.34 -0.56
CA ARG A 225 -21.66 -20.68 -1.80
C ARG A 225 -21.04 -19.99 -3.01
N THR A 226 -20.83 -18.67 -2.92
CA THR A 226 -20.28 -17.86 -4.02
C THR A 226 -18.83 -18.22 -4.28
N GLY A 227 -18.03 -18.42 -3.23
CA GLY A 227 -16.62 -18.81 -3.34
C GLY A 227 -16.42 -20.12 -4.10
N ARG A 228 -17.26 -21.15 -3.87
CA ARG A 228 -17.21 -22.40 -4.63
C ARG A 228 -17.51 -22.18 -6.12
N MET A 229 -18.53 -21.41 -6.45
CA MET A 229 -18.86 -21.11 -7.85
C MET A 229 -17.76 -20.28 -8.54
N LEU A 230 -17.14 -19.35 -7.83
CA LEU A 230 -16.01 -18.58 -8.34
C LEU A 230 -14.76 -19.44 -8.52
N GLN A 231 -14.50 -20.39 -7.60
CA GLN A 231 -13.43 -21.38 -7.73
C GLN A 231 -13.62 -22.25 -8.98
N GLU A 232 -14.86 -22.74 -9.23
CA GLU A 232 -15.19 -23.47 -10.46
C GLU A 232 -15.02 -22.61 -11.71
N ALA A 233 -15.22 -21.29 -11.61
CA ALA A 233 -14.95 -20.33 -12.67
C ALA A 233 -13.44 -20.02 -12.86
N GLY A 234 -12.55 -20.60 -12.03
CA GLY A 234 -11.10 -20.54 -12.18
C GLY A 234 -10.47 -19.24 -11.71
N ILE A 235 -11.00 -18.61 -10.67
CA ILE A 235 -10.31 -17.48 -10.03
C ILE A 235 -9.03 -17.94 -9.31
N THR A 236 -8.09 -17.01 -9.10
CA THR A 236 -6.77 -17.34 -8.51
C THR A 236 -6.61 -16.91 -7.06
N TRP A 237 -7.46 -16.02 -6.55
CA TRP A 237 -7.70 -15.78 -5.12
C TRP A 237 -9.05 -15.10 -4.89
N LEU A 238 -9.55 -15.21 -3.64
CA LEU A 238 -10.74 -14.53 -3.14
C LEU A 238 -10.34 -13.62 -1.98
N GLU A 239 -10.46 -12.29 -2.16
CA GLU A 239 -10.08 -11.28 -1.20
C GLU A 239 -11.29 -10.79 -0.41
N ASP A 240 -11.10 -10.56 0.89
CA ASP A 240 -12.05 -10.00 1.86
C ASP A 240 -13.50 -10.49 1.67
N PRO A 241 -13.74 -11.82 1.67
CA PRO A 241 -15.10 -12.36 1.44
C PRO A 241 -16.09 -12.01 2.56
N VAL A 242 -15.63 -11.95 3.81
CA VAL A 242 -16.40 -11.59 5.01
C VAL A 242 -15.68 -10.49 5.80
N HIS A 243 -16.35 -9.93 6.79
CA HIS A 243 -15.78 -8.83 7.60
C HIS A 243 -14.44 -9.23 8.25
N HIS A 244 -13.45 -8.36 8.22
CA HIS A 244 -12.09 -8.61 8.72
C HIS A 244 -11.99 -9.03 10.18
N GLN A 245 -13.00 -8.73 11.01
CA GLN A 245 -13.06 -9.17 12.41
C GLN A 245 -13.61 -10.60 12.57
N ASP A 246 -14.20 -11.18 11.52
CA ASP A 246 -14.66 -12.57 11.54
C ASP A 246 -13.52 -13.52 11.17
N LEU A 247 -12.50 -13.58 12.03
CA LEU A 247 -11.35 -14.47 11.83
C LEU A 247 -11.76 -15.95 11.75
N ALA A 248 -12.80 -16.35 12.44
CA ALA A 248 -13.29 -17.73 12.40
C ALA A 248 -13.94 -18.05 11.05
N GLY A 249 -14.73 -17.11 10.50
CA GLY A 249 -15.32 -17.24 9.18
C GLY A 249 -14.27 -17.25 8.07
N LEU A 250 -13.27 -16.36 8.15
CA LEU A 250 -12.13 -16.36 7.22
C LEU A 250 -11.35 -17.69 7.28
N ALA A 251 -11.02 -18.19 8.47
CA ALA A 251 -10.32 -19.47 8.64
C ALA A 251 -11.14 -20.66 8.09
N GLN A 252 -12.46 -20.63 8.27
CA GLN A 252 -13.33 -21.66 7.68
C GLN A 252 -13.32 -21.59 6.15
N LEU A 253 -13.34 -20.40 5.56
CA LEU A 253 -13.25 -20.20 4.10
C LEU A 253 -11.90 -20.69 3.58
N ALA A 254 -10.79 -20.29 4.18
CA ALA A 254 -9.43 -20.70 3.81
C ALA A 254 -9.22 -22.23 3.91
N THR A 255 -9.93 -22.91 4.84
CA THR A 255 -9.86 -24.37 4.98
C THR A 255 -10.77 -25.09 4.00
N THR A 256 -11.90 -24.47 3.61
CA THR A 256 -12.95 -25.13 2.81
C THR A 256 -12.75 -24.94 1.30
N LEU A 257 -12.25 -23.78 0.89
CA LEU A 257 -12.01 -23.46 -0.51
C LEU A 257 -10.60 -23.92 -0.91
N GLU A 258 -10.44 -24.35 -2.16
CA GLU A 258 -9.11 -24.66 -2.74
C GLU A 258 -8.44 -23.39 -3.26
N VAL A 259 -9.23 -22.35 -3.61
CA VAL A 259 -8.72 -21.05 -4.01
C VAL A 259 -8.22 -20.29 -2.78
N PRO A 260 -7.01 -19.68 -2.83
CA PRO A 260 -6.46 -18.92 -1.73
C PRO A 260 -7.39 -17.79 -1.27
N VAL A 261 -7.55 -17.63 0.04
CA VAL A 261 -8.22 -16.49 0.67
C VAL A 261 -7.19 -15.41 1.00
N ALA A 262 -7.45 -14.19 0.55
CA ALA A 262 -6.61 -13.03 0.82
C ALA A 262 -7.37 -12.04 1.71
N GLY A 263 -6.65 -11.28 2.53
CA GLY A 263 -7.25 -10.24 3.37
C GLY A 263 -6.24 -9.60 4.32
N GLY A 264 -6.70 -8.57 5.03
CA GLY A 264 -5.87 -7.85 6.01
C GLY A 264 -5.72 -6.36 5.72
N GLU A 265 -6.18 -5.84 4.58
CA GLU A 265 -6.08 -4.41 4.25
C GLU A 265 -6.78 -3.51 5.28
N HIS A 266 -7.74 -4.03 6.02
CA HIS A 266 -8.49 -3.30 7.04
C HIS A 266 -7.82 -3.27 8.43
N LEU A 267 -6.69 -3.96 8.60
CA LEU A 267 -5.99 -4.07 9.88
C LEU A 267 -4.96 -2.96 10.08
N TYR A 268 -4.72 -2.60 11.34
CA TYR A 268 -3.84 -1.48 11.70
C TYR A 268 -2.60 -1.94 12.48
N GLN A 269 -2.72 -2.91 13.35
CA GLN A 269 -1.74 -3.23 14.38
C GLN A 269 -1.08 -4.60 14.15
N LEU A 270 0.18 -4.71 14.58
CA LEU A 270 0.95 -5.95 14.51
C LEU A 270 0.22 -7.13 15.17
N GLU A 271 -0.46 -6.88 16.30
CA GLU A 271 -1.22 -7.86 17.06
C GLU A 271 -2.43 -8.39 16.28
N GLN A 272 -3.07 -7.55 15.46
CA GLN A 272 -4.16 -7.97 14.59
C GLN A 272 -3.66 -8.91 13.49
N PHE A 273 -2.52 -8.58 12.87
CA PHE A 273 -1.88 -9.46 11.88
C PHE A 273 -1.35 -10.76 12.51
N LYS A 274 -0.89 -10.70 13.76
CA LYS A 274 -0.54 -11.92 14.50
C LYS A 274 -1.76 -12.82 14.64
N ALA A 275 -2.89 -12.28 15.09
CA ALA A 275 -4.13 -13.06 15.22
C ALA A 275 -4.61 -13.61 13.87
N LEU A 276 -4.51 -12.83 12.79
CA LEU A 276 -4.84 -13.24 11.42
C LEU A 276 -4.03 -14.47 10.99
N CYS A 277 -2.71 -14.44 11.22
CA CYS A 277 -1.81 -15.54 10.86
C CYS A 277 -1.98 -16.77 11.78
N GLU A 278 -2.09 -16.57 13.09
CA GLU A 278 -2.28 -17.65 14.07
C GLU A 278 -3.57 -18.45 13.84
N SER A 279 -4.65 -17.76 13.49
CA SER A 279 -5.93 -18.39 13.17
C SER A 279 -5.97 -19.03 11.78
N ARG A 280 -4.93 -18.87 10.95
CA ARG A 280 -4.92 -19.30 9.54
C ARG A 280 -6.12 -18.75 8.77
N ALA A 281 -6.48 -17.51 9.06
CA ALA A 281 -7.64 -16.85 8.48
C ALA A 281 -7.42 -16.47 7.01
N VAL A 282 -6.18 -16.36 6.57
CA VAL A 282 -5.83 -16.04 5.20
C VAL A 282 -4.62 -16.84 4.72
N ASP A 283 -4.56 -17.08 3.42
CA ASP A 283 -3.41 -17.65 2.70
C ASP A 283 -2.46 -16.57 2.20
N ILE A 284 -2.97 -15.34 1.99
CA ILE A 284 -2.23 -14.16 1.53
C ILE A 284 -2.61 -12.97 2.40
N ALA A 285 -1.63 -12.30 3.00
CA ALA A 285 -1.89 -11.09 3.79
C ALA A 285 -1.76 -9.83 2.91
N ILE A 286 -2.80 -9.00 2.93
CA ILE A 286 -2.82 -7.71 2.23
C ILE A 286 -2.54 -6.59 3.25
N LEU A 287 -1.49 -5.80 3.01
CA LEU A 287 -1.04 -4.77 3.93
C LEU A 287 -1.30 -3.38 3.34
N ASP A 288 -2.10 -2.57 4.04
CA ASP A 288 -2.31 -1.17 3.69
C ASP A 288 -1.31 -0.28 4.41
N LEU A 289 -0.49 0.44 3.65
CA LEU A 289 0.61 1.25 4.19
C LEU A 289 0.13 2.40 5.08
N ALA A 290 -1.01 3.00 4.75
CA ALA A 290 -1.59 4.09 5.55
C ALA A 290 -2.17 3.57 6.87
N ARG A 291 -2.90 2.44 6.81
CA ARG A 291 -3.54 1.85 7.99
C ARG A 291 -2.55 1.28 8.99
N VAL A 292 -1.47 0.66 8.52
CA VAL A 292 -0.44 0.17 9.45
C VAL A 292 0.45 1.27 10.01
N GLY A 293 0.37 2.52 9.49
CA GLY A 293 1.11 3.66 10.02
C GLY A 293 2.50 3.86 9.39
N GLY A 294 2.70 3.39 8.17
CA GLY A 294 3.92 3.61 7.39
C GLY A 294 4.80 2.37 7.19
N ILE A 295 6.01 2.61 6.72
CA ILE A 295 7.00 1.58 6.35
C ILE A 295 7.54 0.85 7.58
N THR A 296 7.78 1.57 8.66
CA THR A 296 8.35 1.01 9.91
C THR A 296 7.50 -0.14 10.46
N PRO A 297 6.19 -0.02 10.71
CA PRO A 297 5.37 -1.15 11.12
C PRO A 297 5.12 -2.16 10.01
N TRP A 298 5.00 -1.73 8.75
CA TRP A 298 4.81 -2.63 7.61
C TRP A 298 5.89 -3.72 7.55
N ARG A 299 7.15 -3.35 7.73
CA ARG A 299 8.30 -4.28 7.76
C ARG A 299 8.17 -5.33 8.86
N LYS A 300 7.74 -4.91 10.05
CA LYS A 300 7.54 -5.81 11.21
C LYS A 300 6.43 -6.82 10.92
N ILE A 301 5.34 -6.35 10.31
CA ILE A 301 4.21 -7.20 9.90
C ILE A 301 4.63 -8.18 8.81
N ALA A 302 5.38 -7.74 7.80
CA ALA A 302 5.88 -8.63 6.74
C ALA A 302 6.81 -9.72 7.29
N ALA A 303 7.69 -9.39 8.25
CA ALA A 303 8.54 -10.36 8.93
C ALA A 303 7.74 -11.34 9.81
N LEU A 304 6.70 -10.87 10.49
CA LEU A 304 5.76 -11.72 11.21
C LEU A 304 5.05 -12.69 10.26
N ALA A 305 4.47 -12.20 9.17
CA ALA A 305 3.81 -13.04 8.17
C ALA A 305 4.79 -14.10 7.58
N GLN A 306 6.05 -13.72 7.34
CA GLN A 306 7.08 -14.65 6.90
C GLN A 306 7.31 -15.81 7.90
N ALA A 307 7.29 -15.54 9.20
CA ALA A 307 7.43 -16.57 10.22
C ALA A 307 6.27 -17.60 10.19
N TYR A 308 5.08 -17.17 9.75
CA TYR A 308 3.93 -18.04 9.53
C TYR A 308 3.86 -18.60 8.09
N ARG A 309 4.86 -18.31 7.23
CA ARG A 309 4.90 -18.71 5.81
C ARG A 309 3.76 -18.10 4.97
N VAL A 310 3.24 -16.96 5.39
CA VAL A 310 2.20 -16.21 4.68
C VAL A 310 2.87 -15.21 3.74
N PRO A 311 2.62 -15.27 2.42
CA PRO A 311 3.04 -14.25 1.48
C PRO A 311 2.30 -12.93 1.73
N VAL A 312 2.94 -11.81 1.37
CA VAL A 312 2.37 -10.48 1.54
C VAL A 312 2.21 -9.75 0.21
N CYS A 313 1.11 -9.02 0.08
CA CYS A 313 0.86 -8.05 -0.98
C CYS A 313 0.65 -6.66 -0.37
N GLY A 314 0.82 -5.61 -1.18
CA GLY A 314 0.48 -4.25 -0.78
C GLY A 314 -0.92 -3.88 -1.24
N HIS A 315 -1.62 -3.04 -0.48
CA HIS A 315 -2.86 -2.39 -0.88
C HIS A 315 -2.57 -0.96 -1.33
N VAL A 316 -2.99 -0.58 -2.54
CA VAL A 316 -2.77 0.72 -3.21
C VAL A 316 -1.30 1.18 -3.21
N VAL A 317 -1.01 2.43 -3.55
CA VAL A 317 0.33 3.07 -3.61
C VAL A 317 1.44 2.15 -4.17
N PRO A 318 1.28 1.63 -5.41
CA PRO A 318 2.23 0.69 -6.01
C PRO A 318 3.65 1.24 -6.04
N GLU A 319 3.82 2.55 -6.19
CA GLU A 319 5.08 3.26 -6.26
C GLU A 319 5.91 3.19 -4.98
N VAL A 320 5.25 2.96 -3.83
CA VAL A 320 5.92 2.73 -2.54
C VAL A 320 6.02 1.23 -2.26
N HIS A 321 4.91 0.49 -2.46
CA HIS A 321 4.86 -0.94 -2.17
C HIS A 321 5.86 -1.77 -2.97
N VAL A 322 6.23 -1.34 -4.19
CA VAL A 322 7.26 -2.05 -4.97
C VAL A 322 8.59 -2.14 -4.22
N HIS A 323 8.98 -1.10 -3.47
CA HIS A 323 10.19 -1.14 -2.64
C HIS A 323 10.06 -2.12 -1.47
N LEU A 324 8.91 -2.09 -0.79
CA LEU A 324 8.68 -2.88 0.41
C LEU A 324 8.64 -4.37 0.09
N LEU A 325 7.88 -4.74 -0.94
CA LEU A 325 7.72 -6.11 -1.40
C LEU A 325 9.00 -6.64 -2.06
N ALA A 326 9.77 -5.78 -2.76
CA ALA A 326 11.07 -6.15 -3.31
C ALA A 326 12.14 -6.39 -2.25
N ALA A 327 11.97 -5.85 -1.04
CA ALA A 327 12.92 -6.00 0.05
C ALA A 327 12.76 -7.30 0.84
N VAL A 328 11.59 -7.97 0.78
CA VAL A 328 11.27 -9.13 1.64
C VAL A 328 11.09 -10.43 0.83
N PRO A 329 11.55 -11.59 1.37
CA PRO A 329 11.44 -12.88 0.67
C PRO A 329 10.00 -13.32 0.39
N ASN A 330 9.06 -13.01 1.30
CA ASN A 330 7.64 -13.35 1.18
C ASN A 330 6.80 -12.29 0.47
N GLY A 331 7.41 -11.26 -0.14
CA GLY A 331 6.72 -10.34 -1.04
C GLY A 331 6.19 -11.08 -2.27
N TYR A 332 4.89 -10.95 -2.58
CA TYR A 332 4.25 -11.77 -3.61
C TYR A 332 3.95 -10.96 -4.88
N MET A 333 3.00 -10.03 -4.83
CA MET A 333 2.60 -9.21 -5.98
C MET A 333 2.32 -7.77 -5.56
N VAL A 334 2.44 -6.84 -6.52
CA VAL A 334 2.09 -5.42 -6.33
C VAL A 334 0.72 -5.15 -6.91
N GLU A 335 -0.17 -4.55 -6.12
CA GLU A 335 -1.43 -4.00 -6.62
C GLU A 335 -1.15 -2.76 -7.48
N TYR A 336 -1.39 -2.86 -8.79
CA TYR A 336 -1.20 -1.74 -9.69
C TYR A 336 -2.47 -0.89 -9.75
N MET A 337 -2.48 0.16 -8.93
CA MET A 337 -3.53 1.16 -8.81
C MET A 337 -2.88 2.54 -8.68
N PRO A 338 -2.47 3.18 -9.81
CA PRO A 338 -1.61 4.36 -9.83
C PRO A 338 -2.37 5.67 -9.52
N ARG A 339 -3.05 5.73 -8.38
CA ARG A 339 -3.89 6.87 -7.95
C ARG A 339 -3.12 8.17 -7.75
N SER A 340 -1.81 8.08 -7.53
CA SER A 340 -0.94 9.24 -7.31
C SER A 340 -0.20 9.70 -8.56
N SER A 341 -0.43 9.08 -9.72
CA SER A 341 0.30 9.38 -10.96
C SER A 341 0.21 10.85 -11.38
N ALA A 342 -0.92 11.51 -11.10
CA ALA A 342 -1.14 12.92 -11.48
C ALA A 342 -0.33 13.94 -10.65
N ILE A 343 0.28 13.53 -9.54
CA ILE A 343 1.12 14.39 -8.68
C ILE A 343 2.61 14.02 -8.75
N LEU A 344 2.96 13.00 -9.53
CA LEU A 344 4.32 12.52 -9.71
C LEU A 344 4.83 12.82 -11.12
N GLN A 345 6.11 13.11 -11.27
CA GLN A 345 6.76 13.28 -12.59
C GLN A 345 6.78 11.97 -13.38
N ALA A 346 6.94 10.84 -12.71
CA ALA A 346 6.89 9.52 -13.30
C ALA A 346 6.51 8.45 -12.25
N MET A 347 5.82 7.42 -12.69
CA MET A 347 5.58 6.20 -11.93
C MET A 347 6.73 5.20 -12.16
N PRO A 348 6.97 4.27 -11.21
CA PRO A 348 7.87 3.15 -11.45
C PRO A 348 7.51 2.39 -12.74
N ALA A 349 8.54 1.92 -13.46
CA ALA A 349 8.36 1.29 -14.76
C ALA A 349 7.61 -0.04 -14.64
N LEU A 350 6.56 -0.20 -15.46
CA LEU A 350 5.90 -1.49 -15.70
C LEU A 350 6.57 -2.16 -16.89
N GLN A 351 7.17 -3.34 -16.71
CA GLN A 351 7.90 -4.09 -17.73
C GLN A 351 7.48 -5.56 -17.68
N ASP A 352 6.95 -6.08 -18.77
CA ASP A 352 6.53 -7.49 -18.91
C ASP A 352 5.65 -7.96 -17.72
N GLY A 353 4.68 -7.16 -17.34
CA GLY A 353 3.78 -7.43 -16.21
C GLY A 353 4.41 -7.32 -14.81
N ASN A 354 5.65 -6.81 -14.72
CA ASN A 354 6.33 -6.57 -13.46
C ASN A 354 6.49 -5.08 -13.21
N LEU A 355 6.29 -4.66 -11.96
CA LEU A 355 6.68 -3.32 -11.51
C LEU A 355 8.14 -3.37 -11.03
N VAL A 356 8.97 -2.46 -11.55
CA VAL A 356 10.41 -2.38 -11.27
C VAL A 356 10.66 -1.35 -10.19
N ALA A 357 11.37 -1.74 -9.13
CA ALA A 357 11.75 -0.82 -8.05
C ALA A 357 12.72 0.25 -8.56
N PRO A 358 12.45 1.54 -8.33
CA PRO A 358 13.37 2.62 -8.69
C PRO A 358 14.77 2.42 -8.14
N GLN A 359 15.79 2.75 -8.96
CA GLN A 359 17.20 2.59 -8.58
C GLN A 359 17.81 3.87 -8.00
N THR A 360 17.09 4.98 -8.04
CA THR A 360 17.49 6.25 -7.45
C THR A 360 17.31 6.26 -5.94
N PRO A 361 18.09 7.07 -5.18
CA PRO A 361 18.03 7.13 -3.72
C PRO A 361 16.63 7.44 -3.17
N GLY A 362 16.30 6.87 -2.04
CA GLY A 362 14.99 6.98 -1.40
C GLY A 362 13.93 6.18 -2.15
N LEU A 363 12.74 6.74 -2.27
CA LEU A 363 11.64 6.19 -3.07
C LEU A 363 11.89 6.32 -4.58
N GLY A 364 12.87 7.15 -4.98
CA GLY A 364 13.11 7.41 -6.40
C GLY A 364 11.96 8.15 -7.08
N LEU A 365 11.10 8.77 -6.32
CA LEU A 365 9.95 9.55 -6.78
C LEU A 365 10.26 11.04 -6.74
N ALA A 366 9.73 11.79 -7.73
CA ALA A 366 9.75 13.23 -7.76
C ALA A 366 8.33 13.77 -7.95
N LEU A 367 7.97 14.78 -7.17
CA LEU A 367 6.67 15.44 -7.30
C LEU A 367 6.68 16.35 -8.56
N ASP A 368 5.54 16.39 -9.25
CA ASP A 368 5.23 17.51 -10.15
C ASP A 368 4.70 18.66 -9.30
N GLU A 369 5.59 19.61 -8.97
CA GLU A 369 5.24 20.74 -8.10
C GLU A 369 4.13 21.61 -8.70
N SER A 370 4.02 21.71 -10.02
CA SER A 370 2.94 22.43 -10.67
C SER A 370 1.58 21.74 -10.47
N ALA A 371 1.57 20.41 -10.51
CA ALA A 371 0.38 19.61 -10.21
C ALA A 371 0.02 19.68 -8.72
N VAL A 372 1.02 19.60 -7.83
CA VAL A 372 0.80 19.76 -6.38
C VAL A 372 0.11 21.10 -6.08
N GLN A 373 0.64 22.21 -6.64
CA GLN A 373 0.02 23.54 -6.46
C GLN A 373 -1.41 23.60 -7.03
N ARG A 374 -1.64 23.03 -8.21
CA ARG A 374 -2.96 23.02 -8.86
C ARG A 374 -4.00 22.23 -8.06
N PHE A 375 -3.61 21.12 -7.42
CA PHE A 375 -4.52 20.22 -6.71
C PHE A 375 -4.62 20.50 -5.20
N ARG A 376 -3.82 21.43 -4.69
CA ARG A 376 -3.84 21.82 -3.27
C ARG A 376 -5.24 22.31 -2.87
N VAL A 377 -5.71 21.80 -1.75
CA VAL A 377 -6.92 22.29 -1.09
C VAL A 377 -6.52 23.38 -0.12
N ALA A 378 -7.23 24.50 -0.16
CA ALA A 378 -6.96 25.67 0.67
C ALA A 378 -7.22 25.39 2.17
#